data_6cdd50ea81a4208d8f36d0a8b3f3b460
#
_entry.id   6cdd50ea81a4208d8f36d0a8b3f3b460
#
_cell.length_a   1.000
_cell.length_b   1.000
_cell.length_c   1.000
_cell.angle_alpha   90.00
_cell.angle_beta   90.00
_cell.angle_gamma   90.00
#
_symmetry.space_group_name_H-M   'P 1'
#
loop_
_entity.id
_entity.type
_entity.pdbx_description
1 polymer ?
#
loop_
_entity_poly.entity_id
_entity_poly.type
_entity_poly.pdbx_seq_one_letter_code
_entity_poly.pdbx_strand_id
1 'polypeptide(L)'
;MRPHLLAFATSVALGLPLAASAAEAPRLTVYSGDYEAVARSGGMPGQAGLARYEAELGFDLPAGRSEQHLGGLPSSLDAGSVLLRPRGNVRIAGQRFDFAVAGQDELLRRAIGQQVTVEQNLGGSRQTHTGTLLAAGNGLTLRLPDGRVKVLSEYASFELPALPAGVVNEPTLAWTLESQRAGRQLFDLAYDTAGLGWRAEYQAELSGQGASCRMRLEGGAMVVNRSGSDFRDVALTLVAGEPNRASGPVVVEMAMVAAAPRAKAGYDAAAGSRVAGESHAYRIPGLSTLADGSIQRLPLLDAAEGIACERRYEVGAPGQGWTPPQPIIDRSFNGDGGERPVIASLSFRNRGQGLGVPLPAGRVRVSENGDLLGEAMLGHTAAGEEVSLQLGNAFDLNAERERTGFELDRAGRQMTETVRYTVRNAKPGAATVRIHEAMPRWSEWELVSSSVPAVARDAQSASFDLKVPAGGEAQLQYTVRYRWAPDVPTN
;
A
#
# COMPACT_ATOMS: atom_id res chain seq x y z
N MET A 1 47.11 69.68 48.67
CA MET A 1 45.77 69.05 48.73
C MET A 1 45.50 68.34 47.47
N ARG A 2 45.53 66.99 47.47
CA ARG A 2 45.22 66.16 46.32
C ARG A 2 43.90 65.42 46.56
N PRO A 3 42.93 65.39 45.66
CA PRO A 3 41.75 64.58 45.84
C PRO A 3 41.97 63.14 45.24
N HIS A 4 41.57 62.17 46.04
CA HIS A 4 41.53 60.71 45.62
C HIS A 4 40.34 60.45 44.72
N LEU A 5 40.58 59.93 43.52
CA LEU A 5 39.55 59.36 42.68
C LEU A 5 39.32 57.88 43.09
N LEU A 6 38.10 57.56 43.53
CA LEU A 6 37.62 56.18 43.67
C LEU A 6 37.12 55.74 42.34
N ALA A 7 37.70 54.64 41.78
CA ALA A 7 37.21 53.98 40.62
C ALA A 7 36.19 52.87 41.02
N PHE A 8 34.95 53.02 40.62
CA PHE A 8 33.91 51.96 40.73
C PHE A 8 34.09 51.02 39.55
N ALA A 9 34.41 49.74 39.82
CA ALA A 9 34.40 48.65 38.83
C ALA A 9 33.01 48.07 38.76
N THR A 10 32.31 48.31 37.65
CA THR A 10 31.02 47.71 37.33
C THR A 10 31.27 46.37 36.66
N SER A 11 31.01 45.24 37.32
CA SER A 11 31.05 43.90 36.75
C SER A 11 29.78 43.67 35.94
N VAL A 12 29.91 43.65 34.61
CA VAL A 12 28.85 43.21 33.71
C VAL A 12 28.88 41.67 33.65
N ALA A 13 27.91 41.03 34.30
CA ALA A 13 27.66 39.62 34.16
C ALA A 13 27.02 39.36 32.77
N LEU A 14 27.80 38.84 31.80
CA LEU A 14 27.26 38.27 30.57
C LEU A 14 26.46 37.00 30.92
N GLY A 15 25.14 37.10 30.98
CA GLY A 15 24.25 35.95 30.99
C GLY A 15 24.24 35.32 29.59
N LEU A 16 24.92 34.19 29.43
CA LEU A 16 24.73 33.31 28.25
C LEU A 16 23.27 32.84 28.25
N PRO A 17 22.53 33.00 27.13
CA PRO A 17 21.23 32.37 27.01
C PRO A 17 21.41 30.85 27.05
N LEU A 18 20.80 30.18 28.05
CA LEU A 18 20.58 28.75 27.96
C LEU A 18 19.76 28.52 26.70
N ALA A 19 20.37 27.91 25.67
CA ALA A 19 19.64 27.38 24.54
C ALA A 19 18.66 26.31 25.06
N ALA A 20 17.38 26.65 25.11
CA ALA A 20 16.33 25.67 25.31
C ALA A 20 16.48 24.66 24.17
N SER A 21 16.86 23.41 24.47
CA SER A 21 16.86 22.33 23.51
C SER A 21 15.43 22.21 23.02
N ALA A 22 15.18 22.56 21.77
CA ALA A 22 13.88 22.33 21.14
C ALA A 22 13.62 20.81 21.19
N ALA A 23 12.49 20.41 21.76
CA ALA A 23 12.09 19.00 21.77
C ALA A 23 12.06 18.49 20.32
N GLU A 24 12.63 17.31 20.09
CA GLU A 24 12.61 16.68 18.77
C GLU A 24 11.15 16.41 18.35
N ALA A 25 10.79 16.76 17.11
CA ALA A 25 9.44 16.53 16.61
C ALA A 25 9.10 15.02 16.66
N PRO A 26 7.86 14.66 16.96
CA PRO A 26 7.42 13.28 16.93
C PRO A 26 7.70 12.65 15.58
N ARG A 27 8.02 11.37 15.54
CA ARG A 27 8.28 10.62 14.34
C ARG A 27 7.13 9.66 14.06
N LEU A 28 6.70 9.61 12.79
CA LEU A 28 5.71 8.67 12.32
C LEU A 28 6.28 7.91 11.12
N THR A 29 6.33 6.59 11.23
CA THR A 29 6.72 5.70 10.14
C THR A 29 5.49 4.94 9.67
N VAL A 30 5.09 5.12 8.39
CA VAL A 30 3.93 4.44 7.78
C VAL A 30 4.46 3.43 6.78
N TYR A 31 4.00 2.19 6.87
CA TYR A 31 4.38 1.10 5.97
C TYR A 31 3.42 1.01 4.79
N SER A 32 3.94 0.63 3.60
CA SER A 32 3.10 0.31 2.46
C SER A 32 2.45 -1.05 2.69
N GLY A 33 1.32 -1.26 2.12
CA GLY A 33 0.50 -2.42 2.27
C GLY A 33 -0.89 -2.01 2.73
N ASP A 34 -1.85 -2.83 2.39
CA ASP A 34 -3.25 -2.65 2.78
C ASP A 34 -3.87 -1.25 2.52
N TYR A 35 -3.18 -0.37 1.73
CA TYR A 35 -3.70 0.97 1.45
C TYR A 35 -5.16 0.93 0.98
N GLU A 36 -5.49 0.03 0.06
CA GLU A 36 -6.84 -0.11 -0.47
C GLU A 36 -7.84 -0.59 0.58
N ALA A 37 -7.42 -1.48 1.48
CA ALA A 37 -8.24 -1.95 2.58
C ALA A 37 -8.51 -0.82 3.59
N VAL A 38 -7.46 -0.07 3.97
CA VAL A 38 -7.60 1.10 4.87
C VAL A 38 -8.47 2.18 4.23
N ALA A 39 -8.23 2.53 2.95
CA ALA A 39 -8.96 3.57 2.25
C ALA A 39 -10.46 3.28 2.11
N ARG A 40 -10.84 1.99 1.96
CA ARG A 40 -12.23 1.53 1.80
C ARG A 40 -12.95 1.20 3.10
N SER A 41 -12.28 1.19 4.25
CA SER A 41 -12.84 0.73 5.53
C SER A 41 -13.96 1.60 6.13
N GLY A 42 -14.62 2.45 5.37
CA GLY A 42 -15.92 3.08 5.70
C GLY A 42 -16.01 3.84 7.03
N GLY A 43 -14.90 4.27 7.62
CA GLY A 43 -14.89 5.03 8.88
C GLY A 43 -14.81 4.17 10.15
N MET A 44 -14.83 2.84 10.05
CA MET A 44 -14.44 2.00 11.19
C MET A 44 -12.92 2.01 11.35
N PRO A 45 -12.36 2.18 12.56
CA PRO A 45 -10.94 1.99 12.82
C PRO A 45 -10.54 0.60 12.31
N GLY A 46 -9.74 0.57 11.23
CA GLY A 46 -9.40 -0.67 10.54
C GLY A 46 -8.33 -1.46 11.29
N GLN A 47 -8.35 -2.78 11.12
CA GLN A 47 -7.25 -3.64 11.54
C GLN A 47 -6.13 -3.71 10.49
N ALA A 48 -6.38 -3.18 9.29
CA ALA A 48 -5.44 -3.13 8.19
C ALA A 48 -4.47 -1.96 8.31
N GLY A 49 -3.31 -2.08 7.68
CA GLY A 49 -2.25 -1.08 7.70
C GLY A 49 -1.36 -1.16 8.94
N LEU A 50 -0.26 -0.42 8.90
CA LEU A 50 0.72 -0.36 9.99
C LEU A 50 1.41 0.99 10.00
N ALA A 51 1.48 1.60 11.17
CA ALA A 51 2.35 2.72 11.44
C ALA A 51 2.99 2.61 12.82
N ARG A 52 4.22 3.14 12.94
CA ARG A 52 4.93 3.26 14.19
C ARG A 52 5.08 4.74 14.55
N TYR A 53 4.63 5.09 15.73
CA TYR A 53 4.77 6.43 16.30
C TYR A 53 5.84 6.43 17.39
N GLU A 54 6.67 7.48 17.42
CA GLU A 54 7.69 7.68 18.43
C GLU A 54 7.74 9.16 18.84
N ALA A 55 7.76 9.42 20.14
CA ALA A 55 7.82 10.79 20.67
C ALA A 55 8.53 10.86 22.01
N GLU A 56 9.05 12.04 22.35
CA GLU A 56 9.48 12.39 23.70
C GLU A 56 8.29 12.90 24.51
N LEU A 57 8.09 12.37 25.71
CA LEU A 57 7.09 12.82 26.66
C LEU A 57 7.77 13.39 27.91
N GLY A 58 7.18 14.43 28.48
CA GLY A 58 7.60 15.00 29.77
C GLY A 58 6.45 14.98 30.77
N PHE A 59 6.64 14.30 31.89
CA PHE A 59 5.70 14.32 33.01
C PHE A 59 6.32 15.03 34.26
N ASP A 60 5.53 15.86 34.92
CA ASP A 60 5.90 16.44 36.23
C ASP A 60 5.45 15.46 37.32
N LEU A 61 6.40 14.69 37.87
CA LEU A 61 6.12 13.63 38.82
C LEU A 61 6.35 14.11 40.27
N PRO A 62 5.49 13.71 41.23
CA PRO A 62 5.83 13.81 42.66
C PRO A 62 6.89 12.74 43.01
N ALA A 63 7.52 12.89 44.14
CA ALA A 63 8.29 11.80 44.71
C ALA A 63 7.34 10.69 45.21
N GLY A 64 7.70 9.42 44.90
CA GLY A 64 6.86 8.27 45.20
C GLY A 64 6.06 7.80 44.01
N ARG A 65 4.89 7.18 44.26
CA ARG A 65 4.02 6.57 43.26
C ARG A 65 2.99 7.58 42.74
N SER A 66 2.83 7.63 41.43
CA SER A 66 1.83 8.50 40.78
C SER A 66 1.26 7.79 39.52
N GLU A 67 0.08 8.21 39.10
CA GLU A 67 -0.52 7.77 37.82
C GLU A 67 -0.45 8.93 36.84
N GLN A 68 -0.04 8.60 35.58
CA GLN A 68 0.04 9.55 34.47
C GLN A 68 -0.79 9.04 33.32
N HIS A 69 -1.47 9.95 32.61
CA HIS A 69 -2.39 9.65 31.53
C HIS A 69 -1.97 10.35 30.23
N LEU A 70 -2.16 9.66 29.11
CA LEU A 70 -2.00 10.21 27.77
C LEU A 70 -3.25 9.84 26.95
N GLY A 71 -4.06 10.83 26.61
CA GLY A 71 -5.24 10.69 25.75
C GLY A 71 -4.95 11.01 24.29
N GLY A 72 -6.01 11.02 23.45
CA GLY A 72 -5.91 11.34 22.03
C GLY A 72 -5.22 10.27 21.18
N LEU A 73 -5.21 9.03 21.68
CA LEU A 73 -4.52 7.91 21.02
C LEU A 73 -5.39 7.27 19.94
N PRO A 74 -4.77 6.63 18.92
CA PRO A 74 -5.51 5.85 17.95
C PRO A 74 -6.35 4.76 18.60
N SER A 75 -7.60 4.61 18.16
CA SER A 75 -8.47 3.51 18.61
C SER A 75 -7.98 2.14 18.12
N SER A 76 -7.17 2.13 17.05
CA SER A 76 -6.53 0.95 16.47
C SER A 76 -5.10 0.70 16.99
N LEU A 77 -4.71 1.34 18.10
CA LEU A 77 -3.42 1.16 18.75
C LEU A 77 -3.24 -0.30 19.21
N ASP A 78 -2.08 -0.88 18.92
CA ASP A 78 -1.68 -2.18 19.46
C ASP A 78 -1.12 -1.98 20.88
N ALA A 79 -1.93 -2.27 21.89
CA ALA A 79 -1.56 -2.09 23.30
C ALA A 79 -0.32 -2.91 23.69
N GLY A 80 -0.05 -4.03 23.00
CA GLY A 80 1.12 -4.88 23.22
C GLY A 80 2.44 -4.26 22.71
N SER A 81 2.34 -3.33 21.77
CA SER A 81 3.49 -2.65 21.17
C SER A 81 3.97 -1.43 21.96
N VAL A 82 3.15 -0.95 22.92
CA VAL A 82 3.43 0.29 23.66
C VAL A 82 4.66 0.14 24.54
N LEU A 83 5.64 0.97 24.28
CA LEU A 83 6.90 1.02 25.00
C LEU A 83 7.13 2.43 25.55
N LEU A 84 7.15 2.58 26.86
CA LEU A 84 7.56 3.79 27.54
C LEU A 84 8.94 3.54 28.18
N ARG A 85 9.93 4.35 27.86
CA ARG A 85 11.28 4.25 28.41
C ARG A 85 11.64 5.53 29.18
N PRO A 86 11.85 5.47 30.49
CA PRO A 86 12.32 6.63 31.24
C PRO A 86 13.78 6.95 30.87
N ARG A 87 14.09 8.23 30.69
CA ARG A 87 15.47 8.70 30.52
C ARG A 87 16.19 8.94 31.87
N GLY A 88 15.47 8.76 32.98
CA GLY A 88 15.99 8.95 34.36
C GLY A 88 15.62 7.78 35.27
N ASN A 89 15.81 8.00 36.58
CA ASN A 89 15.54 6.97 37.59
C ASN A 89 14.05 6.94 37.98
N VAL A 90 13.21 6.53 37.04
CA VAL A 90 11.78 6.29 37.25
C VAL A 90 11.50 4.83 36.95
N ARG A 91 10.75 4.16 37.81
CA ARG A 91 10.27 2.78 37.59
C ARG A 91 8.83 2.80 37.07
N ILE A 92 8.58 2.07 36.00
CA ILE A 92 7.22 1.82 35.51
C ILE A 92 6.69 0.60 36.27
N ALA A 93 5.69 0.83 37.14
CA ALA A 93 5.08 -0.22 37.96
C ALA A 93 3.87 -0.87 37.28
N GLY A 94 3.25 -0.20 36.29
CA GLY A 94 2.13 -0.72 35.53
C GLY A 94 1.78 0.15 34.34
N GLN A 95 1.11 -0.48 33.35
CA GLN A 95 0.59 0.19 32.16
C GLN A 95 -0.81 -0.37 31.88
N ARG A 96 -1.74 0.49 31.51
CA ARG A 96 -3.11 0.15 31.12
C ARG A 96 -3.52 0.96 29.91
N PHE A 97 -4.24 0.35 29.00
CA PHE A 97 -4.89 1.02 27.88
C PHE A 97 -6.41 1.01 28.07
N ASP A 98 -6.99 2.17 28.27
CA ASP A 98 -8.41 2.38 28.44
C ASP A 98 -9.01 2.78 27.08
N PHE A 99 -9.75 1.86 26.45
CA PHE A 99 -10.34 2.01 25.10
C PHE A 99 -11.88 2.06 25.12
N ALA A 100 -12.50 1.99 26.29
CA ALA A 100 -13.95 2.05 26.45
C ALA A 100 -14.44 3.51 26.33
N VAL A 101 -14.53 4.00 25.10
CA VAL A 101 -14.98 5.37 24.82
C VAL A 101 -16.48 5.51 25.06
N ALA A 102 -16.90 6.68 25.59
CA ALA A 102 -18.26 7.01 26.01
C ALA A 102 -19.28 7.09 24.85
N GLY A 103 -19.48 5.98 24.14
CA GLY A 103 -20.59 5.82 23.18
C GLY A 103 -21.85 5.30 23.87
N GLN A 104 -23.00 5.48 23.23
CA GLN A 104 -24.30 5.08 23.77
C GLN A 104 -24.33 3.63 24.30
N ASP A 105 -23.87 2.68 23.50
CA ASP A 105 -23.90 1.26 23.83
C ASP A 105 -22.96 0.93 25.00
N GLU A 106 -21.77 1.53 25.04
CA GLU A 106 -20.79 1.31 26.10
C GLU A 106 -21.25 1.93 27.42
N LEU A 107 -21.85 3.13 27.39
CA LEU A 107 -22.47 3.76 28.55
C LEU A 107 -23.56 2.87 29.13
N LEU A 108 -24.49 2.40 28.32
CA LEU A 108 -25.57 1.53 28.76
C LEU A 108 -25.05 0.19 29.27
N ARG A 109 -24.10 -0.44 28.58
CA ARG A 109 -23.52 -1.71 29.00
C ARG A 109 -22.87 -1.64 30.38
N ARG A 110 -22.15 -0.55 30.67
CA ARG A 110 -21.47 -0.32 31.97
C ARG A 110 -22.40 0.23 33.06
N ALA A 111 -23.55 0.77 32.67
CA ALA A 111 -24.58 1.25 33.58
C ALA A 111 -25.51 0.14 34.08
N ILE A 112 -25.36 -1.13 33.64
CA ILE A 112 -26.15 -2.24 34.14
C ILE A 112 -25.92 -2.36 35.65
N GLY A 113 -27.03 -2.39 36.42
CA GLY A 113 -27.03 -2.34 37.86
C GLY A 113 -27.08 -0.93 38.47
N GLN A 114 -26.94 0.12 37.67
CA GLN A 114 -27.02 1.52 38.10
C GLN A 114 -28.42 2.11 37.81
N GLN A 115 -28.71 3.23 38.45
CA GLN A 115 -29.92 3.99 38.20
C GLN A 115 -29.82 4.68 36.86
N VAL A 116 -30.90 4.62 36.04
CA VAL A 116 -31.02 5.31 34.76
C VAL A 116 -32.39 5.98 34.64
N THR A 117 -32.45 7.13 34.03
CA THR A 117 -33.70 7.78 33.67
C THR A 117 -33.85 7.72 32.14
N VAL A 118 -34.95 7.15 31.66
CA VAL A 118 -35.21 6.91 30.24
C VAL A 118 -36.47 7.63 29.80
N GLU A 119 -36.40 8.34 28.68
CA GLU A 119 -37.53 8.96 28.03
C GLU A 119 -38.03 8.09 26.86
N GLN A 120 -39.32 7.90 26.81
CA GLN A 120 -40.02 7.15 25.75
C GLN A 120 -41.13 8.02 25.15
N ASN A 121 -41.30 8.01 23.82
CA ASN A 121 -42.43 8.65 23.14
C ASN A 121 -43.49 7.59 22.84
N LEU A 122 -44.68 7.74 23.41
CA LEU A 122 -45.80 6.85 23.20
C LEU A 122 -47.05 7.68 22.78
N GLY A 123 -47.53 7.46 21.57
CA GLY A 123 -48.79 8.10 21.09
C GLY A 123 -48.75 9.63 21.14
N GLY A 124 -47.60 10.27 20.89
CA GLY A 124 -47.44 11.71 20.92
C GLY A 124 -47.21 12.32 22.32
N SER A 125 -47.18 11.51 23.37
CA SER A 125 -46.81 11.95 24.73
C SER A 125 -45.43 11.40 25.15
N ARG A 126 -44.65 12.25 25.85
CA ARG A 126 -43.34 11.87 26.43
C ARG A 126 -43.58 11.29 27.82
N GLN A 127 -43.05 10.08 28.05
CA GLN A 127 -43.06 9.41 29.35
C GLN A 127 -41.65 9.21 29.83
N THR A 128 -41.43 9.51 31.12
CA THR A 128 -40.12 9.35 31.76
C THR A 128 -40.17 8.18 32.76
N HIS A 129 -39.18 7.32 32.71
CA HIS A 129 -39.07 6.15 33.57
C HIS A 129 -37.70 6.15 34.26
N THR A 130 -37.68 6.20 35.57
CA THR A 130 -36.46 6.08 36.37
C THR A 130 -36.43 4.74 37.07
N GLY A 131 -35.33 4.00 36.97
CA GLY A 131 -35.17 2.69 37.55
C GLY A 131 -33.75 2.15 37.47
N THR A 132 -33.50 0.98 38.04
CA THR A 132 -32.21 0.28 37.88
C THR A 132 -32.16 -0.42 36.53
N LEU A 133 -31.14 -0.16 35.73
CA LEU A 133 -30.94 -0.84 34.46
C LEU A 133 -30.53 -2.30 34.69
N LEU A 134 -31.36 -3.23 34.25
CA LEU A 134 -31.08 -4.68 34.34
C LEU A 134 -30.42 -5.24 33.09
N ALA A 135 -30.81 -4.74 31.92
CA ALA A 135 -30.23 -5.16 30.64
C ALA A 135 -30.34 -4.03 29.60
N ALA A 136 -29.36 -4.00 28.68
CA ALA A 136 -29.32 -3.15 27.52
C ALA A 136 -28.95 -3.99 26.29
N GLY A 137 -29.60 -3.71 25.15
CA GLY A 137 -29.42 -4.43 23.88
C GLY A 137 -30.46 -3.93 22.88
N ASN A 138 -31.32 -4.81 22.36
CA ASN A 138 -32.47 -4.43 21.54
C ASN A 138 -33.59 -3.79 22.41
N GLY A 139 -33.26 -2.66 23.06
CA GLY A 139 -34.08 -2.00 24.06
C GLY A 139 -33.48 -2.03 25.47
N LEU A 140 -34.23 -1.51 26.44
CA LEU A 140 -33.78 -1.43 27.85
C LEU A 140 -34.73 -2.15 28.76
N THR A 141 -34.18 -2.85 29.74
CA THR A 141 -34.97 -3.48 30.82
C THR A 141 -34.66 -2.80 32.15
N LEU A 142 -35.68 -2.22 32.78
CA LEU A 142 -35.59 -1.45 34.02
C LEU A 142 -36.31 -2.14 35.17
N ARG A 143 -35.72 -2.14 36.36
CA ARG A 143 -36.41 -2.39 37.61
C ARG A 143 -36.86 -1.06 38.19
N LEU A 144 -38.16 -0.83 38.26
CA LEU A 144 -38.74 0.38 38.83
C LEU A 144 -38.63 0.40 40.36
N PRO A 145 -38.79 1.59 41.02
CA PRO A 145 -38.71 1.68 42.47
C PRO A 145 -39.74 0.85 43.24
N ASP A 146 -40.88 0.55 42.63
CA ASP A 146 -41.93 -0.31 43.18
C ASP A 146 -41.69 -1.82 42.97
N GLY A 147 -40.51 -2.20 42.44
CA GLY A 147 -40.11 -3.59 42.19
C GLY A 147 -40.57 -4.17 40.84
N ARG A 148 -41.47 -3.50 40.11
CA ARG A 148 -41.89 -3.94 38.77
C ARG A 148 -40.76 -3.90 37.77
N VAL A 149 -40.76 -4.78 36.80
CA VAL A 149 -39.83 -4.80 35.68
C VAL A 149 -40.51 -4.20 34.44
N LYS A 150 -39.93 -3.20 33.87
CA LYS A 150 -40.37 -2.55 32.62
C LYS A 150 -39.37 -2.81 31.49
N VAL A 151 -39.88 -3.28 30.34
CA VAL A 151 -39.12 -3.47 29.13
C VAL A 151 -39.51 -2.36 28.15
N LEU A 152 -38.55 -1.62 27.65
CA LEU A 152 -38.66 -0.58 26.66
C LEU A 152 -37.99 -1.08 25.38
N SER A 153 -38.77 -1.40 24.37
CA SER A 153 -38.24 -1.79 23.04
C SER A 153 -37.67 -0.59 22.26
N GLU A 154 -38.23 0.60 22.54
CA GLU A 154 -37.80 1.87 21.94
C GLU A 154 -37.74 2.94 23.01
N TYR A 155 -36.77 3.83 22.92
CA TYR A 155 -36.60 5.00 23.79
C TYR A 155 -36.06 6.16 23.01
N ALA A 156 -36.36 7.39 23.45
CA ALA A 156 -35.92 8.63 22.82
C ALA A 156 -34.56 9.12 23.33
N SER A 157 -34.35 9.00 24.65
CA SER A 157 -33.11 9.40 25.32
C SER A 157 -32.96 8.65 26.64
N PHE A 158 -31.74 8.67 27.19
CA PHE A 158 -31.49 8.23 28.56
C PHE A 158 -30.50 9.16 29.26
N GLU A 159 -30.58 9.18 30.56
CA GLU A 159 -29.69 9.95 31.43
C GLU A 159 -29.07 9.02 32.50
N LEU A 160 -27.79 9.22 32.75
CA LEU A 160 -27.06 8.56 33.84
C LEU A 160 -26.66 9.62 34.87
N PRO A 161 -26.70 9.30 36.18
CA PRO A 161 -26.34 10.26 37.23
C PRO A 161 -24.85 10.64 37.23
N ALA A 162 -24.00 9.76 36.67
CA ALA A 162 -22.58 9.99 36.49
C ALA A 162 -22.03 9.10 35.39
N LEU A 163 -20.83 9.41 34.88
CA LEU A 163 -20.12 8.56 33.94
C LEU A 163 -19.76 7.22 34.62
N PRO A 164 -20.10 6.08 34.05
CA PRO A 164 -19.74 4.77 34.61
C PRO A 164 -18.23 4.60 34.75
N ALA A 165 -17.80 3.88 35.78
CA ALA A 165 -16.38 3.63 36.01
C ALA A 165 -15.69 2.93 34.84
N GLY A 166 -14.49 3.38 34.48
CA GLY A 166 -13.70 2.84 33.39
C GLY A 166 -14.16 3.23 31.99
N VAL A 167 -15.10 4.17 31.85
CA VAL A 167 -15.41 4.84 30.60
C VAL A 167 -14.55 6.09 30.46
N VAL A 168 -13.96 6.26 29.29
CA VAL A 168 -13.11 7.42 28.95
C VAL A 168 -13.74 8.19 27.78
N ASN A 169 -13.39 9.45 27.64
CA ASN A 169 -13.86 10.27 26.50
C ASN A 169 -13.13 9.93 25.21
N GLU A 170 -11.92 9.43 25.32
CA GLU A 170 -11.03 9.05 24.23
C GLU A 170 -10.10 7.91 24.65
N PRO A 171 -9.54 7.13 23.71
CA PRO A 171 -8.56 6.10 24.04
C PRO A 171 -7.39 6.70 24.82
N THR A 172 -7.05 6.11 25.96
CA THR A 172 -6.11 6.68 26.93
C THR A 172 -5.14 5.60 27.43
N LEU A 173 -3.84 5.92 27.43
CA LEU A 173 -2.81 5.15 28.13
C LEU A 173 -2.64 5.71 29.54
N ALA A 174 -2.63 4.81 30.53
CA ALA A 174 -2.38 5.12 31.93
C ALA A 174 -1.15 4.35 32.42
N TRP A 175 -0.21 5.06 33.05
CA TRP A 175 0.99 4.46 33.64
C TRP A 175 1.04 4.74 35.14
N THR A 176 1.32 3.71 35.89
CA THR A 176 1.72 3.84 37.29
C THR A 176 3.23 3.98 37.35
N LEU A 177 3.71 5.16 37.73
CA LEU A 177 5.13 5.52 37.79
C LEU A 177 5.59 5.68 39.22
N GLU A 178 6.84 5.29 39.53
CA GLU A 178 7.48 5.48 40.80
C GLU A 178 8.76 6.27 40.60
N SER A 179 8.80 7.53 41.11
CA SER A 179 9.94 8.43 41.03
C SER A 179 10.58 8.62 42.39
N GLN A 180 11.91 8.59 42.47
CA GLN A 180 12.64 8.89 43.71
C GLN A 180 12.64 10.35 44.05
N ARG A 181 12.45 11.26 43.10
CA ARG A 181 12.48 12.72 43.27
C ARG A 181 11.30 13.35 42.52
N ALA A 182 10.77 14.41 43.09
CA ALA A 182 9.80 15.26 42.40
C ALA A 182 10.46 16.06 41.29
N GLY A 183 9.70 16.38 40.25
CA GLY A 183 10.10 17.24 39.13
C GLY A 183 9.83 16.61 37.77
N ARG A 184 10.20 17.36 36.72
CA ARG A 184 10.00 16.95 35.32
C ARG A 184 10.90 15.78 34.96
N GLN A 185 10.31 14.71 34.48
CA GLN A 185 10.96 13.51 34.00
C GLN A 185 10.64 13.29 32.51
N LEU A 186 11.63 12.91 31.72
CA LEU A 186 11.50 12.66 30.28
C LEU A 186 11.44 11.17 30.01
N PHE A 187 10.64 10.82 29.00
CA PHE A 187 10.40 9.46 28.56
C PHE A 187 10.42 9.39 27.03
N ASP A 188 10.89 8.28 26.47
CA ASP A 188 10.70 7.92 25.09
C ASP A 188 9.47 7.02 24.99
N LEU A 189 8.45 7.47 24.24
CA LEU A 189 7.27 6.70 23.91
C LEU A 189 7.42 6.13 22.51
N ALA A 190 7.07 4.86 22.35
CA ALA A 190 6.84 4.24 21.02
C ALA A 190 5.62 3.34 21.08
N TYR A 191 4.85 3.30 19.99
CA TYR A 191 3.76 2.34 19.80
C TYR A 191 3.51 2.10 18.31
N ASP A 192 2.89 0.96 18.02
CA ASP A 192 2.40 0.61 16.69
C ASP A 192 0.88 0.75 16.65
N THR A 193 0.35 1.15 15.49
CA THR A 193 -1.09 1.28 15.27
C THR A 193 -1.45 0.81 13.87
N ALA A 194 -2.65 0.27 13.70
CA ALA A 194 -3.27 0.05 12.41
C ALA A 194 -3.97 1.34 11.91
N GLY A 195 -4.67 1.24 10.81
CA GLY A 195 -5.46 2.35 10.26
C GLY A 195 -4.68 3.37 9.46
N LEU A 196 -3.38 3.18 9.24
CA LEU A 196 -2.59 3.97 8.31
C LEU A 196 -1.98 3.09 7.23
N GLY A 197 -1.92 3.64 6.02
CA GLY A 197 -1.29 3.00 4.88
C GLY A 197 -0.90 4.03 3.84
N TRP A 198 -0.01 3.64 2.93
CA TRP A 198 0.36 4.51 1.82
C TRP A 198 0.66 3.71 0.55
N ARG A 199 0.57 4.38 -0.58
CA ARG A 199 1.03 3.88 -1.88
C ARG A 199 1.58 5.01 -2.72
N ALA A 200 2.44 4.67 -3.69
CA ALA A 200 2.88 5.64 -4.68
C ALA A 200 1.82 5.85 -5.76
N GLU A 201 1.71 7.07 -6.25
CA GLU A 201 0.92 7.51 -7.39
C GLU A 201 1.80 8.31 -8.33
N TYR A 202 1.95 7.83 -9.55
CA TYR A 202 2.78 8.48 -10.57
C TYR A 202 1.91 9.09 -11.66
N GLN A 203 2.38 10.21 -12.19
CA GLN A 203 1.82 10.82 -13.37
C GLN A 203 2.90 10.87 -14.45
N ALA A 204 2.64 10.24 -15.57
CA ALA A 204 3.51 10.21 -16.74
C ALA A 204 2.83 10.96 -17.88
N GLU A 205 3.41 12.09 -18.29
CA GLU A 205 2.93 12.87 -19.41
C GLU A 205 3.85 12.67 -20.61
N LEU A 206 3.30 12.12 -21.69
CA LEU A 206 4.02 11.83 -22.91
C LEU A 206 4.07 13.04 -23.82
N SER A 207 5.20 13.20 -24.51
CA SER A 207 5.39 14.14 -25.59
C SER A 207 6.17 13.50 -26.74
N GLY A 208 6.03 14.02 -27.95
CA GLY A 208 6.66 13.46 -29.15
C GLY A 208 5.71 12.56 -29.94
N GLN A 209 6.16 12.10 -31.11
CA GLN A 209 5.38 11.31 -32.05
C GLN A 209 6.09 10.01 -32.43
N GLY A 210 5.31 8.98 -32.78
CA GLY A 210 5.81 7.70 -33.25
C GLY A 210 6.29 6.74 -32.16
N ALA A 211 7.21 5.85 -32.50
CA ALA A 211 7.71 4.82 -31.59
C ALA A 211 8.60 5.40 -30.46
N SER A 212 9.36 6.44 -30.75
CA SER A 212 10.19 7.15 -29.77
C SER A 212 9.41 8.27 -29.13
N CYS A 213 9.36 8.30 -27.81
CA CYS A 213 8.68 9.34 -27.05
C CYS A 213 9.60 9.98 -26.02
N ARG A 214 9.18 11.12 -25.50
CA ARG A 214 9.71 11.74 -24.30
C ARG A 214 8.62 11.76 -23.25
N MET A 215 9.01 11.67 -21.99
CA MET A 215 8.07 11.60 -20.88
C MET A 215 8.53 12.52 -19.76
N ARG A 216 7.56 13.19 -19.12
CA ARG A 216 7.69 13.77 -17.79
C ARG A 216 7.07 12.80 -16.80
N LEU A 217 7.79 12.48 -15.75
CA LEU A 217 7.30 11.61 -14.66
C LEU A 217 7.40 12.34 -13.33
N GLU A 218 6.32 12.38 -12.57
CA GLU A 218 6.32 12.83 -11.19
C GLU A 218 5.66 11.80 -10.29
N GLY A 219 6.12 11.70 -9.03
CA GLY A 219 5.60 10.75 -8.05
C GLY A 219 5.09 11.45 -6.79
N GLY A 220 3.89 11.05 -6.33
CA GLY A 220 3.33 11.43 -5.04
C GLY A 220 3.07 10.21 -4.17
N ALA A 221 3.09 10.39 -2.86
CA ALA A 221 2.64 9.38 -1.91
C ALA A 221 1.19 9.70 -1.51
N MET A 222 0.29 8.76 -1.74
CA MET A 222 -1.06 8.80 -1.19
C MET A 222 -1.02 8.16 0.18
N VAL A 223 -1.25 8.95 1.23
CA VAL A 223 -1.26 8.50 2.62
C VAL A 223 -2.68 8.60 3.16
N VAL A 224 -3.19 7.51 3.71
CA VAL A 224 -4.50 7.44 4.35
C VAL A 224 -4.33 7.30 5.86
N ASN A 225 -5.13 8.05 6.63
CA ASN A 225 -5.25 7.91 8.07
C ASN A 225 -6.70 7.65 8.44
N ARG A 226 -6.98 6.50 9.04
CA ARG A 226 -8.25 6.05 9.65
C ARG A 226 -7.99 5.34 10.97
N SER A 227 -7.00 5.82 11.71
CA SER A 227 -6.60 5.24 12.99
C SER A 227 -7.48 5.65 14.16
N GLY A 228 -8.31 6.68 13.97
CA GLY A 228 -9.12 7.30 15.02
C GLY A 228 -8.38 8.42 15.77
N SER A 229 -7.21 8.89 15.25
CA SER A 229 -6.46 10.00 15.84
C SER A 229 -5.70 10.80 14.79
N ASP A 230 -5.52 12.10 15.05
CA ASP A 230 -4.66 12.98 14.26
C ASP A 230 -3.19 12.80 14.63
N PHE A 231 -2.32 12.82 13.62
CA PHE A 231 -0.86 12.93 13.82
C PHE A 231 -0.41 14.31 13.36
N ARG A 232 -0.12 15.20 14.30
CA ARG A 232 0.21 16.58 14.00
C ARG A 232 1.70 16.84 14.11
N ASP A 233 2.24 17.62 13.15
CA ASP A 233 3.62 18.09 13.13
C ASP A 233 4.64 16.97 13.33
N VAL A 234 4.44 15.83 12.65
CA VAL A 234 5.30 14.66 12.72
C VAL A 234 6.37 14.66 11.63
N ALA A 235 7.57 14.21 11.95
CA ALA A 235 8.59 13.85 10.98
C ALA A 235 8.18 12.52 10.33
N LEU A 236 7.61 12.59 9.11
CA LEU A 236 7.01 11.45 8.42
C LEU A 236 8.05 10.66 7.61
N THR A 237 8.04 9.34 7.79
CA THR A 237 8.79 8.39 6.97
C THR A 237 7.82 7.37 6.38
N LEU A 238 7.92 7.14 5.08
CA LEU A 238 7.14 6.15 4.34
C LEU A 238 8.06 4.97 3.99
N VAL A 239 7.68 3.75 4.39
CA VAL A 239 8.45 2.54 4.12
C VAL A 239 7.76 1.72 3.04
N ALA A 240 8.45 1.52 1.91
CA ALA A 240 7.97 0.65 0.84
C ALA A 240 8.37 -0.80 1.16
N GLY A 241 7.44 -1.54 1.69
CA GLY A 241 7.57 -2.91 2.15
C GLY A 241 6.72 -3.14 3.39
N GLU A 242 6.45 -4.40 3.66
CA GLU A 242 5.68 -4.84 4.83
C GLU A 242 6.58 -5.67 5.74
N PRO A 243 6.76 -5.27 7.01
CA PRO A 243 7.44 -6.14 7.95
C PRO A 243 6.58 -7.39 8.20
N ASN A 244 7.24 -8.55 8.30
CA ASN A 244 6.55 -9.76 8.70
C ASN A 244 6.04 -9.61 10.15
N ARG A 245 4.73 -9.68 10.33
CA ARG A 245 4.08 -9.61 11.65
C ARG A 245 3.73 -11.02 12.12
N ALA A 246 4.01 -11.31 13.38
CA ALA A 246 3.51 -12.52 14.01
C ALA A 246 1.98 -12.39 14.13
N SER A 247 1.27 -13.01 13.21
CA SER A 247 -0.17 -13.21 13.34
C SER A 247 -0.40 -14.36 14.31
N GLY A 248 -1.45 -14.30 15.17
CA GLY A 248 -1.93 -15.46 15.92
C GLY A 248 -2.24 -16.63 14.97
N PRO A 249 -2.57 -17.84 15.48
CA PRO A 249 -2.68 -19.04 14.66
C PRO A 249 -3.72 -18.85 13.55
N VAL A 250 -3.25 -18.54 12.34
CA VAL A 250 -4.03 -18.57 11.12
C VAL A 250 -3.94 -20.00 10.59
N VAL A 251 -5.08 -20.62 10.35
CA VAL A 251 -5.16 -21.85 9.56
C VAL A 251 -4.64 -21.50 8.16
N VAL A 252 -3.43 -21.95 7.88
CA VAL A 252 -2.76 -21.66 6.59
C VAL A 252 -3.39 -22.55 5.54
N GLU A 253 -4.19 -21.97 4.68
CA GLU A 253 -4.42 -22.53 3.35
C GLU A 253 -3.17 -22.21 2.51
N MET A 254 -2.40 -23.27 2.20
CA MET A 254 -1.11 -23.13 1.51
C MET A 254 -1.30 -22.68 0.07
N ALA A 255 -1.05 -21.41 -0.21
CA ALA A 255 -0.70 -20.93 -1.54
C ALA A 255 0.83 -20.88 -1.64
N MET A 256 1.42 -21.82 -2.37
CA MET A 256 2.86 -21.81 -2.70
C MET A 256 3.13 -20.69 -3.69
N VAL A 257 3.73 -19.60 -3.22
CA VAL A 257 4.35 -18.59 -4.07
C VAL A 257 5.83 -18.88 -4.13
N ALA A 258 6.31 -19.23 -5.32
CA ALA A 258 7.72 -19.45 -5.59
C ALA A 258 8.51 -18.14 -5.42
N ALA A 259 9.47 -18.13 -4.52
CA ALA A 259 10.39 -17.02 -4.33
C ALA A 259 11.44 -17.00 -5.44
N ALA A 260 11.50 -15.92 -6.20
CA ALA A 260 12.58 -15.65 -7.14
C ALA A 260 13.87 -15.24 -6.40
N PRO A 261 15.07 -15.64 -6.87
CA PRO A 261 16.33 -15.31 -6.23
C PRO A 261 16.66 -13.82 -6.41
N ARG A 262 16.94 -13.13 -5.30
CA ARG A 262 17.33 -11.72 -5.26
C ARG A 262 18.83 -11.56 -5.50
N ALA A 263 19.18 -10.74 -6.48
CA ALA A 263 20.57 -10.29 -6.68
C ALA A 263 20.91 -9.20 -5.64
N LYS A 264 22.04 -9.38 -4.94
CA LYS A 264 22.63 -8.34 -4.07
C LYS A 264 23.27 -7.27 -4.95
N ALA A 265 22.70 -6.09 -5.00
CA ALA A 265 23.35 -4.90 -5.50
C ALA A 265 23.47 -3.89 -4.36
N GLY A 266 24.68 -3.49 -4.01
CA GLY A 266 24.91 -2.38 -3.11
C GLY A 266 24.65 -1.07 -3.86
N TYR A 267 23.85 -0.20 -3.30
CA TYR A 267 23.51 1.10 -3.89
C TYR A 267 23.80 2.22 -2.88
N ASP A 268 24.49 3.24 -3.37
CA ASP A 268 24.57 4.53 -2.69
C ASP A 268 23.19 5.21 -2.81
N ALA A 269 22.61 5.52 -1.67
CA ALA A 269 21.28 6.11 -1.62
C ALA A 269 21.30 7.55 -2.14
N ALA A 270 20.47 7.83 -3.15
CA ALA A 270 20.16 9.20 -3.56
C ALA A 270 19.45 9.98 -2.42
N ALA A 271 19.57 11.30 -2.44
CA ALA A 271 19.03 12.17 -1.39
C ALA A 271 17.52 11.90 -1.16
N GLY A 272 17.18 11.42 0.02
CA GLY A 272 15.80 11.20 0.47
C GLY A 272 15.38 9.75 0.70
N SER A 273 16.06 8.75 0.14
CA SER A 273 15.77 7.35 0.41
C SER A 273 16.89 6.66 1.17
N ARG A 274 16.56 5.73 2.05
CA ARG A 274 17.51 4.85 2.76
C ARG A 274 17.01 3.42 2.78
N VAL A 275 17.93 2.48 2.85
CA VAL A 275 17.60 1.07 3.08
C VAL A 275 17.10 0.92 4.53
N ALA A 276 15.95 0.28 4.70
CA ALA A 276 15.35 -0.03 5.99
C ALA A 276 15.13 -1.55 6.07
N GLY A 277 16.16 -2.30 6.49
CA GLY A 277 16.19 -3.75 6.38
C GLY A 277 16.18 -4.17 4.91
N GLU A 278 15.21 -4.96 4.49
CA GLU A 278 14.98 -5.38 3.09
C GLU A 278 14.07 -4.38 2.31
N SER A 279 13.69 -3.25 2.93
CA SER A 279 12.76 -2.26 2.40
C SER A 279 13.43 -0.92 2.16
N HIS A 280 12.79 -0.04 1.39
CA HIS A 280 13.22 1.33 1.17
C HIS A 280 12.36 2.30 1.95
N ALA A 281 12.98 3.23 2.67
CA ALA A 281 12.32 4.28 3.44
C ALA A 281 12.51 5.65 2.75
N TYR A 282 11.42 6.39 2.64
CA TYR A 282 11.35 7.72 2.01
C TYR A 282 10.94 8.72 3.07
N ARG A 283 11.82 9.69 3.37
CA ARG A 283 11.51 10.77 4.31
C ARG A 283 10.78 11.87 3.57
N ILE A 284 9.60 12.24 4.08
CA ILE A 284 8.85 13.40 3.56
C ILE A 284 9.50 14.68 4.11
N PRO A 285 9.81 15.67 3.25
CA PRO A 285 10.41 16.93 3.70
C PRO A 285 9.51 17.71 4.67
N GLY A 286 10.11 18.32 5.68
CA GLY A 286 9.40 19.10 6.69
C GLY A 286 8.60 18.26 7.68
N LEU A 287 7.66 18.90 8.35
CA LEU A 287 6.70 18.26 9.24
C LEU A 287 5.38 18.05 8.52
N SER A 288 4.73 16.95 8.80
CA SER A 288 3.45 16.57 8.20
C SER A 288 2.36 16.48 9.27
N THR A 289 1.14 16.85 8.90
CA THR A 289 -0.05 16.64 9.71
C THR A 289 -0.99 15.71 8.96
N LEU A 290 -1.29 14.53 9.53
CA LEU A 290 -2.20 13.54 8.98
C LEU A 290 -3.48 13.52 9.82
N ALA A 291 -4.50 14.24 9.37
CA ALA A 291 -5.80 14.25 10.03
C ALA A 291 -6.49 12.89 9.92
N ASP A 292 -7.19 12.47 10.97
CA ASP A 292 -8.02 11.26 10.91
C ASP A 292 -9.15 11.40 9.88
N GLY A 293 -9.52 10.29 9.24
CA GLY A 293 -10.51 10.27 8.17
C GLY A 293 -10.06 10.89 6.85
N SER A 294 -8.76 11.23 6.69
CA SER A 294 -8.25 11.89 5.49
C SER A 294 -7.40 10.98 4.60
N ILE A 295 -7.36 11.33 3.30
CA ILE A 295 -6.39 10.84 2.33
C ILE A 295 -5.64 12.06 1.80
N GLN A 296 -4.32 12.03 1.88
CA GLN A 296 -3.47 13.15 1.48
C GLN A 296 -2.47 12.70 0.42
N ARG A 297 -2.18 13.58 -0.54
CA ARG A 297 -1.07 13.41 -1.50
C ARG A 297 0.11 14.24 -1.03
N LEU A 298 1.22 13.59 -0.76
CA LEU A 298 2.48 14.21 -0.35
C LEU A 298 3.54 14.05 -1.45
N PRO A 299 4.52 14.96 -1.56
CA PRO A 299 5.61 14.82 -2.53
C PRO A 299 6.46 13.59 -2.23
N LEU A 300 6.75 12.77 -3.23
CA LEU A 300 7.57 11.56 -3.10
C LEU A 300 8.78 11.59 -4.03
N LEU A 301 8.58 12.01 -5.27
CA LEU A 301 9.58 12.11 -6.31
C LEU A 301 9.38 13.41 -7.05
N ASP A 302 10.42 14.20 -7.15
CA ASP A 302 10.39 15.42 -7.96
C ASP A 302 10.20 15.09 -9.46
N ALA A 303 9.60 16.02 -10.19
CA ALA A 303 9.34 15.81 -11.60
C ALA A 303 10.65 15.58 -12.39
N ALA A 304 10.76 14.42 -13.03
CA ALA A 304 11.82 14.07 -13.94
C ALA A 304 11.36 14.39 -15.37
N GLU A 305 12.11 15.23 -16.07
CA GLU A 305 11.77 15.72 -17.40
C GLU A 305 12.56 15.02 -18.51
N GLY A 306 11.97 14.93 -19.71
CA GLY A 306 12.67 14.49 -20.91
C GLY A 306 13.13 13.04 -20.90
N ILE A 307 12.50 12.19 -20.09
CA ILE A 307 12.81 10.76 -20.01
C ILE A 307 12.57 10.12 -21.37
N ALA A 308 13.58 9.44 -21.91
CA ALA A 308 13.42 8.68 -23.15
C ALA A 308 12.55 7.46 -22.89
N CYS A 309 11.50 7.31 -23.68
CA CYS A 309 10.56 6.19 -23.61
C CYS A 309 10.39 5.53 -24.99
N GLU A 310 9.79 4.36 -25.00
CA GLU A 310 9.45 3.61 -26.20
C GLU A 310 8.01 3.12 -26.11
N ARG A 311 7.21 3.37 -27.16
CA ARG A 311 5.89 2.77 -27.30
C ARG A 311 6.03 1.43 -27.99
N ARG A 312 5.49 0.40 -27.39
CA ARG A 312 5.48 -0.97 -27.93
C ARG A 312 4.05 -1.45 -28.14
N TYR A 313 3.89 -2.30 -29.12
CA TYR A 313 2.62 -2.97 -29.42
C TYR A 313 2.88 -4.47 -29.40
N GLU A 314 2.07 -5.20 -28.64
CA GLU A 314 2.33 -6.62 -28.39
C GLU A 314 1.05 -7.44 -28.57
N VAL A 315 1.19 -8.65 -29.12
CA VAL A 315 0.14 -9.65 -29.25
C VAL A 315 0.60 -10.91 -28.54
N GLY A 316 -0.28 -11.48 -27.73
CA GLY A 316 0.06 -12.64 -26.91
C GLY A 316 0.91 -12.30 -25.69
N ALA A 317 1.43 -13.31 -25.04
CA ALA A 317 2.36 -13.19 -23.92
C ALA A 317 3.47 -14.24 -24.07
N PRO A 318 4.68 -13.99 -23.55
CA PRO A 318 5.71 -15.04 -23.44
C PRO A 318 5.17 -16.26 -22.72
N GLY A 319 5.73 -17.43 -23.02
CA GLY A 319 5.30 -18.70 -22.42
C GLY A 319 5.35 -18.64 -20.87
N GLN A 320 4.30 -19.12 -20.22
CA GLN A 320 4.15 -19.02 -18.76
C GLN A 320 4.63 -20.26 -17.99
N GLY A 321 5.62 -20.99 -18.49
CA GLY A 321 6.21 -22.11 -17.76
C GLY A 321 5.35 -23.38 -17.69
N TRP A 322 4.21 -23.45 -18.38
CA TRP A 322 3.41 -24.66 -18.44
C TRP A 322 3.92 -25.62 -19.53
N THR A 323 4.25 -26.84 -19.15
CA THR A 323 4.62 -27.92 -20.06
C THR A 323 3.61 -29.06 -19.92
N PRO A 324 3.01 -29.54 -20.99
CA PRO A 324 2.09 -30.66 -20.91
C PRO A 324 2.83 -31.94 -20.51
N PRO A 325 2.18 -32.87 -19.77
CA PRO A 325 2.80 -34.12 -19.33
C PRO A 325 3.04 -35.09 -20.53
N GLN A 326 2.37 -34.86 -21.65
CA GLN A 326 2.52 -35.61 -22.88
C GLN A 326 2.21 -34.72 -24.09
N PRO A 327 2.69 -35.07 -25.31
CA PRO A 327 2.44 -34.30 -26.50
C PRO A 327 0.94 -34.17 -26.80
N ILE A 328 0.47 -32.95 -27.02
CA ILE A 328 -0.93 -32.67 -27.35
C ILE A 328 -1.12 -32.79 -28.84
N ILE A 329 -1.53 -33.98 -29.29
CA ILE A 329 -1.69 -34.31 -30.71
C ILE A 329 -3.09 -34.01 -31.27
N ASP A 330 -4.01 -33.60 -30.41
CA ASP A 330 -5.36 -33.21 -30.84
C ASP A 330 -5.32 -31.96 -31.73
N ARG A 331 -5.87 -32.08 -32.95
CA ARG A 331 -5.93 -30.97 -33.90
C ARG A 331 -6.73 -29.79 -33.35
N SER A 332 -7.78 -30.04 -32.57
CA SER A 332 -8.67 -28.99 -32.06
C SER A 332 -8.07 -28.17 -30.91
N PHE A 333 -6.94 -28.62 -30.34
CA PHE A 333 -6.27 -27.91 -29.24
C PHE A 333 -5.91 -26.48 -29.66
N ASN A 334 -6.26 -25.47 -28.79
CA ASN A 334 -6.15 -24.03 -29.02
C ASN A 334 -7.01 -23.46 -30.16
N GLY A 335 -7.94 -24.22 -30.73
CA GLY A 335 -8.79 -23.79 -31.85
C GLY A 335 -8.00 -23.48 -33.13
N ASP A 336 -8.70 -23.05 -34.15
CA ASP A 336 -8.08 -22.73 -35.45
C ASP A 336 -7.57 -21.28 -35.53
N GLY A 337 -8.02 -20.39 -34.61
CA GLY A 337 -7.57 -19.00 -34.59
C GLY A 337 -8.63 -18.03 -34.09
N GLY A 338 -8.52 -16.78 -34.53
CA GLY A 338 -9.42 -15.67 -34.20
C GLY A 338 -8.70 -14.39 -33.95
N GLU A 339 -9.48 -13.35 -33.63
CA GLU A 339 -8.96 -12.04 -33.26
C GLU A 339 -8.14 -12.11 -31.98
N ARG A 340 -7.05 -11.35 -31.96
CA ARG A 340 -6.15 -11.19 -30.81
C ARG A 340 -5.99 -9.71 -30.50
N PRO A 341 -6.19 -9.28 -29.26
CA PRO A 341 -5.97 -7.89 -28.89
C PRO A 341 -4.49 -7.52 -29.07
N VAL A 342 -4.25 -6.34 -29.62
CA VAL A 342 -2.92 -5.73 -29.65
C VAL A 342 -2.83 -4.83 -28.43
N ILE A 343 -1.92 -5.13 -27.52
CA ILE A 343 -1.70 -4.35 -26.29
C ILE A 343 -0.69 -3.24 -26.57
N ALA A 344 -1.07 -2.01 -26.25
CA ALA A 344 -0.14 -0.89 -26.23
C ALA A 344 0.57 -0.85 -24.87
N SER A 345 1.89 -0.74 -24.89
CA SER A 345 2.73 -0.58 -23.71
C SER A 345 3.72 0.56 -23.87
N LEU A 346 4.20 1.08 -22.74
CA LEU A 346 5.22 2.08 -22.64
C LEU A 346 6.39 1.54 -21.85
N SER A 347 7.61 1.64 -22.36
CA SER A 347 8.80 1.27 -21.61
C SER A 347 9.77 2.44 -21.46
N PHE A 348 10.47 2.47 -20.33
CA PHE A 348 11.56 3.41 -20.04
C PHE A 348 12.53 2.81 -19.03
N ARG A 349 13.70 3.41 -18.86
CA ARG A 349 14.66 2.99 -17.82
C ARG A 349 14.65 3.95 -16.65
N ASN A 350 14.65 3.38 -15.43
CA ASN A 350 14.78 4.13 -14.18
C ASN A 350 16.20 4.66 -14.00
N ARG A 351 16.61 5.63 -14.84
CA ARG A 351 17.94 6.26 -14.79
C ARG A 351 17.91 7.67 -15.38
N GLY A 352 18.82 8.52 -14.92
CA GLY A 352 18.99 9.88 -15.41
C GLY A 352 18.58 10.93 -14.37
N GLN A 353 18.54 12.20 -14.77
CA GLN A 353 18.20 13.30 -13.88
C GLN A 353 16.75 13.17 -13.38
N GLY A 354 16.56 13.17 -12.07
CA GLY A 354 15.25 12.97 -11.42
C GLY A 354 14.81 11.51 -11.30
N LEU A 355 15.56 10.57 -11.89
CA LEU A 355 15.41 9.12 -11.76
C LEU A 355 16.70 8.49 -11.23
N GLY A 356 16.79 7.16 -11.24
CA GLY A 356 17.94 6.44 -10.71
C GLY A 356 17.88 6.23 -9.20
N VAL A 357 16.70 6.41 -8.62
CA VAL A 357 16.36 6.05 -7.24
C VAL A 357 15.39 4.87 -7.26
N PRO A 358 15.34 4.06 -6.19
CA PRO A 358 14.31 3.04 -6.09
C PRO A 358 12.91 3.65 -6.21
N LEU A 359 12.08 3.10 -7.09
CA LEU A 359 10.68 3.52 -7.26
C LEU A 359 9.79 2.52 -6.51
N PRO A 360 9.01 2.96 -5.52
CA PRO A 360 8.06 2.08 -4.84
C PRO A 360 6.92 1.67 -5.77
N ALA A 361 6.35 0.49 -5.51
CA ALA A 361 5.19 0.02 -6.23
C ALA A 361 4.03 1.01 -6.12
N GLY A 362 3.33 1.24 -7.23
CA GLY A 362 2.24 2.19 -7.27
C GLY A 362 1.53 2.26 -8.62
N ARG A 363 0.48 3.05 -8.67
CA ARG A 363 -0.27 3.29 -9.90
C ARG A 363 0.38 4.40 -10.73
N VAL A 364 0.49 4.17 -12.02
CA VAL A 364 0.95 5.16 -13.00
C VAL A 364 -0.21 5.54 -13.91
N ARG A 365 -0.53 6.81 -13.96
CA ARG A 365 -1.44 7.39 -14.96
C ARG A 365 -0.63 7.96 -16.09
N VAL A 366 -0.89 7.49 -17.30
CA VAL A 366 -0.19 7.92 -18.50
C VAL A 366 -1.12 8.78 -19.35
N SER A 367 -0.70 10.00 -19.62
CA SER A 367 -1.45 10.97 -20.45
C SER A 367 -0.61 11.48 -21.61
N GLU A 368 -1.27 12.00 -22.64
CA GLU A 368 -0.68 12.67 -23.78
C GLU A 368 -1.61 13.78 -24.26
N ASN A 369 -1.10 15.00 -24.41
CA ASN A 369 -1.88 16.19 -24.82
C ASN A 369 -3.14 16.43 -23.97
N GLY A 370 -3.13 16.01 -22.70
CA GLY A 370 -4.28 16.11 -21.78
C GLY A 370 -5.22 14.92 -21.79
N ASP A 371 -5.10 14.00 -22.74
CA ASP A 371 -5.90 12.77 -22.79
C ASP A 371 -5.26 11.65 -21.97
N LEU A 372 -6.07 10.93 -21.20
CA LEU A 372 -5.64 9.74 -20.46
C LEU A 372 -5.48 8.57 -21.44
N LEU A 373 -4.26 8.08 -21.61
CA LEU A 373 -3.98 6.90 -22.44
C LEU A 373 -4.22 5.59 -21.71
N GLY A 374 -4.05 5.58 -20.38
CA GLY A 374 -4.27 4.40 -19.55
C GLY A 374 -3.67 4.53 -18.16
N GLU A 375 -4.00 3.55 -17.34
CA GLU A 375 -3.43 3.36 -16.01
C GLU A 375 -2.73 2.01 -15.93
N ALA A 376 -1.57 1.95 -15.31
CA ALA A 376 -0.81 0.73 -15.12
C ALA A 376 -0.27 0.63 -13.69
N MET A 377 0.05 -0.57 -13.26
CA MET A 377 0.76 -0.79 -11.99
C MET A 377 2.26 -0.87 -12.24
N LEU A 378 3.01 -0.01 -11.59
CA LEU A 378 4.45 -0.10 -11.47
C LEU A 378 4.78 -1.03 -10.30
N GLY A 379 5.62 -2.03 -10.51
CA GLY A 379 6.22 -2.82 -9.43
C GLY A 379 7.35 -2.07 -8.73
N HIS A 380 7.84 -2.59 -7.61
CA HIS A 380 9.08 -2.09 -7.01
C HIS A 380 10.21 -2.20 -8.03
N THR A 381 10.80 -1.05 -8.38
CA THR A 381 11.78 -0.95 -9.47
C THR A 381 13.06 -0.34 -8.94
N ALA A 382 14.17 -1.09 -9.02
CA ALA A 382 15.48 -0.59 -8.62
C ALA A 382 16.02 0.46 -9.61
N ALA A 383 17.04 1.20 -9.17
CA ALA A 383 17.75 2.12 -10.04
C ALA A 383 18.36 1.38 -11.23
N GLY A 384 18.21 1.91 -12.45
CA GLY A 384 18.72 1.35 -13.70
C GLY A 384 17.86 0.26 -14.33
N GLU A 385 16.83 -0.24 -13.66
CA GLU A 385 15.92 -1.25 -14.20
C GLU A 385 15.00 -0.67 -15.28
N GLU A 386 14.52 -1.55 -16.16
CA GLU A 386 13.53 -1.21 -17.18
C GLU A 386 12.12 -1.33 -16.60
N VAL A 387 11.32 -0.31 -16.83
CA VAL A 387 9.90 -0.25 -16.51
C VAL A 387 9.12 -0.54 -17.78
N SER A 388 8.09 -1.39 -17.70
CA SER A 388 7.11 -1.62 -18.75
C SER A 388 5.69 -1.43 -18.18
N LEU A 389 4.93 -0.54 -18.81
CA LEU A 389 3.58 -0.15 -18.40
C LEU A 389 2.60 -0.54 -19.50
N GLN A 390 1.68 -1.45 -19.23
CA GLN A 390 0.59 -1.77 -20.15
C GLN A 390 -0.49 -0.70 -20.07
N LEU A 391 -0.79 -0.06 -21.23
CA LEU A 391 -1.74 1.05 -21.31
C LEU A 391 -3.15 0.60 -21.71
N GLY A 392 -3.28 -0.58 -22.32
CA GLY A 392 -4.54 -1.12 -22.80
C GLY A 392 -4.48 -1.57 -24.26
N ASN A 393 -5.63 -1.83 -24.85
CA ASN A 393 -5.74 -2.28 -26.24
C ASN A 393 -5.48 -1.11 -27.20
N ALA A 394 -4.66 -1.34 -28.20
CA ALA A 394 -4.44 -0.42 -29.31
C ALA A 394 -5.61 -0.49 -30.29
N PHE A 395 -6.52 0.48 -30.25
CA PHE A 395 -7.75 0.48 -31.05
C PHE A 395 -7.48 0.41 -32.56
N ASP A 396 -6.46 1.11 -33.04
CA ASP A 396 -6.10 1.19 -34.47
C ASP A 396 -5.21 0.04 -34.95
N LEU A 397 -4.93 -0.94 -34.10
CA LEU A 397 -4.17 -2.14 -34.45
C LEU A 397 -5.00 -3.37 -34.15
N ASN A 398 -5.21 -4.21 -35.16
CA ASN A 398 -5.95 -5.45 -35.04
C ASN A 398 -5.10 -6.62 -35.53
N ALA A 399 -5.06 -7.69 -34.77
CA ALA A 399 -4.35 -8.92 -35.13
C ALA A 399 -5.31 -10.09 -35.20
N GLU A 400 -5.15 -10.90 -36.23
CA GLU A 400 -5.89 -12.14 -36.43
C GLU A 400 -4.89 -13.27 -36.52
N ARG A 401 -5.12 -14.34 -35.75
CA ARG A 401 -4.35 -15.59 -35.80
C ARG A 401 -5.15 -16.67 -36.50
N GLU A 402 -4.52 -17.38 -37.40
CA GLU A 402 -5.12 -18.50 -38.13
C GLU A 402 -4.12 -19.65 -38.16
N ARG A 403 -4.60 -20.88 -37.85
CA ARG A 403 -3.83 -22.09 -38.11
C ARG A 403 -4.16 -22.58 -39.54
N THR A 404 -3.21 -22.41 -40.44
CA THR A 404 -3.37 -22.72 -41.86
C THR A 404 -2.98 -24.16 -42.20
N GLY A 405 -2.24 -24.85 -41.32
CA GLY A 405 -1.84 -26.25 -41.53
C GLY A 405 -1.63 -27.00 -40.22
N PHE A 406 -1.98 -28.28 -40.24
CA PHE A 406 -1.68 -29.23 -39.16
C PHE A 406 -1.48 -30.62 -39.74
N GLU A 407 -0.31 -31.19 -39.52
CA GLU A 407 0.05 -32.54 -39.95
C GLU A 407 0.53 -33.35 -38.75
N LEU A 408 0.02 -34.57 -38.61
CA LEU A 408 0.39 -35.51 -37.56
C LEU A 408 0.96 -36.79 -38.20
N ASP A 409 2.24 -37.03 -38.00
CA ASP A 409 2.93 -38.28 -38.33
C ASP A 409 3.13 -39.08 -37.02
N ARG A 410 2.19 -40.02 -36.79
CA ARG A 410 2.24 -40.90 -35.62
C ARG A 410 3.42 -41.86 -35.65
N ALA A 411 3.75 -42.37 -36.86
CA ALA A 411 4.86 -43.29 -37.03
C ALA A 411 6.21 -42.63 -36.83
N GLY A 412 6.38 -41.43 -37.36
CA GLY A 412 7.57 -40.60 -37.18
C GLY A 412 7.59 -39.84 -35.86
N ARG A 413 6.54 -39.97 -34.99
CA ARG A 413 6.44 -39.34 -33.67
C ARG A 413 6.68 -37.83 -33.73
N GLN A 414 6.02 -37.19 -34.66
CA GLN A 414 6.10 -35.76 -34.87
C GLN A 414 4.77 -35.17 -35.31
N MET A 415 4.60 -33.88 -35.03
CA MET A 415 3.51 -33.08 -35.60
C MET A 415 4.05 -31.74 -36.06
N THR A 416 3.45 -31.18 -37.10
CA THR A 416 3.82 -29.92 -37.71
C THR A 416 2.60 -29.03 -37.74
N GLU A 417 2.76 -27.77 -37.31
CA GLU A 417 1.70 -26.79 -37.29
C GLU A 417 2.17 -25.54 -38.03
N THR A 418 1.33 -25.03 -38.96
CA THR A 418 1.58 -23.77 -39.65
C THR A 418 0.55 -22.77 -39.24
N VAL A 419 1.02 -21.60 -38.82
CA VAL A 419 0.21 -20.50 -38.29
C VAL A 419 0.50 -19.24 -39.08
N ARG A 420 -0.55 -18.46 -39.35
CA ARG A 420 -0.51 -17.14 -39.95
C ARG A 420 -1.07 -16.13 -38.99
N TYR A 421 -0.37 -15.03 -38.82
CA TYR A 421 -0.88 -13.78 -38.20
C TYR A 421 -1.07 -12.75 -39.30
N THR A 422 -2.23 -12.07 -39.32
CA THR A 422 -2.49 -10.89 -40.15
C THR A 422 -2.69 -9.72 -39.21
N VAL A 423 -1.85 -8.71 -39.31
CA VAL A 423 -1.94 -7.49 -38.48
C VAL A 423 -2.30 -6.31 -39.37
N ARG A 424 -3.40 -5.63 -39.03
CA ARG A 424 -3.88 -4.41 -39.70
C ARG A 424 -3.57 -3.20 -38.88
N ASN A 425 -3.14 -2.11 -39.53
CA ASN A 425 -2.74 -0.86 -38.91
C ASN A 425 -3.52 0.30 -39.51
N ALA A 426 -4.50 0.84 -38.76
CA ALA A 426 -5.26 2.02 -39.15
C ALA A 426 -4.60 3.35 -38.75
N LYS A 427 -3.43 3.29 -38.06
CA LYS A 427 -2.68 4.50 -37.66
C LYS A 427 -2.10 5.25 -38.84
N PRO A 428 -1.90 6.57 -38.74
CA PRO A 428 -1.26 7.39 -39.77
C PRO A 428 0.25 7.08 -39.93
N GLY A 429 0.86 6.39 -38.97
CA GLY A 429 2.26 5.99 -38.98
C GLY A 429 2.44 4.49 -39.02
N ALA A 430 3.59 4.03 -39.52
CA ALA A 430 3.95 2.61 -39.45
C ALA A 430 4.12 2.18 -37.98
N ALA A 431 3.77 0.91 -37.68
CA ALA A 431 3.92 0.35 -36.35
C ALA A 431 4.73 -0.96 -36.44
N THR A 432 5.51 -1.25 -35.40
CA THR A 432 6.10 -2.56 -35.20
C THR A 432 5.31 -3.25 -34.09
N VAL A 433 4.73 -4.43 -34.42
CA VAL A 433 3.96 -5.24 -33.49
C VAL A 433 4.78 -6.48 -33.14
N ARG A 434 5.08 -6.66 -31.84
CA ARG A 434 5.74 -7.86 -31.34
C ARG A 434 4.69 -8.95 -31.10
N ILE A 435 4.85 -10.05 -31.78
CA ILE A 435 3.99 -11.23 -31.64
C ILE A 435 4.73 -12.23 -30.76
N HIS A 436 4.17 -12.53 -29.59
CA HIS A 436 4.61 -13.57 -28.68
C HIS A 436 3.77 -14.82 -28.93
N GLU A 437 4.40 -15.87 -29.41
CA GLU A 437 3.73 -17.13 -29.66
C GLU A 437 4.26 -18.21 -28.72
N ALA A 438 3.38 -18.73 -27.88
CA ALA A 438 3.67 -19.87 -27.04
C ALA A 438 3.65 -21.17 -27.86
N MET A 439 4.53 -22.11 -27.50
CA MET A 439 4.62 -23.45 -28.13
C MET A 439 4.09 -24.52 -27.14
N PRO A 440 2.76 -24.58 -26.91
CA PRO A 440 2.19 -25.29 -25.77
C PRO A 440 1.99 -26.80 -26.01
N ARG A 441 2.22 -27.31 -27.22
CA ARG A 441 1.89 -28.70 -27.53
C ARG A 441 2.87 -29.69 -26.97
N TRP A 442 4.15 -29.33 -26.92
CA TRP A 442 5.21 -30.18 -26.39
C TRP A 442 6.50 -29.36 -26.13
N SER A 443 7.31 -29.81 -25.20
CA SER A 443 8.58 -29.15 -24.84
C SER A 443 9.65 -29.25 -25.93
N GLU A 444 9.67 -30.35 -26.71
CA GLU A 444 10.63 -30.52 -27.80
C GLU A 444 10.04 -29.98 -29.11
N TRP A 445 10.36 -28.74 -29.43
CA TRP A 445 9.90 -28.05 -30.62
C TRP A 445 11.01 -27.34 -31.37
N GLU A 446 10.83 -27.20 -32.66
CA GLU A 446 11.71 -26.42 -33.53
C GLU A 446 10.89 -25.54 -34.49
N LEU A 447 11.38 -24.33 -34.72
CA LEU A 447 10.84 -23.45 -35.75
C LEU A 447 11.43 -23.87 -37.10
N VAL A 448 10.61 -24.49 -37.94
CA VAL A 448 11.02 -25.02 -39.24
C VAL A 448 11.19 -23.90 -40.26
N SER A 449 10.26 -22.95 -40.28
CA SER A 449 10.29 -21.80 -41.17
C SER A 449 9.54 -20.64 -40.58
N SER A 450 9.92 -19.43 -40.98
CA SER A 450 9.19 -18.21 -40.65
C SER A 450 9.42 -17.14 -41.72
N SER A 451 8.37 -16.39 -42.09
CA SER A 451 8.46 -15.28 -43.03
C SER A 451 9.16 -14.05 -42.44
N VAL A 452 9.23 -13.97 -41.10
CA VAL A 452 9.94 -12.94 -40.35
C VAL A 452 10.86 -13.65 -39.35
N PRO A 453 12.14 -13.25 -39.20
CA PRO A 453 13.03 -13.92 -38.27
C PRO A 453 12.54 -13.73 -36.83
N ALA A 454 12.69 -14.77 -36.01
CA ALA A 454 12.43 -14.68 -34.58
C ALA A 454 13.46 -13.75 -33.91
N VAL A 455 13.01 -12.78 -33.13
CA VAL A 455 13.84 -11.84 -32.37
C VAL A 455 14.21 -12.34 -30.99
N ALA A 456 13.40 -13.24 -30.43
CA ALA A 456 13.68 -13.93 -29.17
C ALA A 456 13.09 -15.34 -29.22
N ARG A 457 13.76 -16.29 -28.53
CA ARG A 457 13.30 -17.67 -28.36
C ARG A 457 13.71 -18.15 -26.97
N ASP A 458 12.80 -18.86 -26.34
CA ASP A 458 13.06 -19.60 -25.09
C ASP A 458 12.57 -21.04 -25.22
N ALA A 459 12.52 -21.78 -24.12
CA ALA A 459 12.09 -23.18 -24.12
C ALA A 459 10.61 -23.39 -24.52
N GLN A 460 9.79 -22.36 -24.45
CA GLN A 460 8.32 -22.45 -24.55
C GLN A 460 7.70 -21.43 -25.49
N SER A 461 8.47 -20.49 -26.03
CA SER A 461 7.94 -19.44 -26.91
C SER A 461 8.93 -18.95 -27.96
N ALA A 462 8.39 -18.29 -28.99
CA ALA A 462 9.14 -17.50 -29.95
C ALA A 462 8.47 -16.12 -30.10
N SER A 463 9.27 -15.08 -30.32
CA SER A 463 8.79 -13.72 -30.52
C SER A 463 9.24 -13.19 -31.89
N PHE A 464 8.36 -12.44 -32.55
CA PHE A 464 8.59 -11.91 -33.90
C PHE A 464 8.21 -10.43 -33.95
N ASP A 465 9.05 -9.59 -34.54
CA ASP A 465 8.74 -8.17 -34.75
C ASP A 465 8.21 -7.96 -36.15
N LEU A 466 6.90 -7.77 -36.29
CA LEU A 466 6.21 -7.54 -37.55
C LEU A 466 6.04 -6.05 -37.79
N LYS A 467 6.68 -5.53 -38.86
CA LYS A 467 6.52 -4.14 -39.30
C LYS A 467 5.26 -4.03 -40.14
N VAL A 468 4.32 -3.17 -39.73
CA VAL A 468 3.03 -2.96 -40.39
C VAL A 468 3.01 -1.51 -40.92
N PRO A 469 2.82 -1.32 -42.24
CA PRO A 469 2.81 0.03 -42.83
C PRO A 469 1.60 0.85 -42.34
N ALA A 470 1.70 2.17 -42.45
CA ALA A 470 0.61 3.08 -42.14
C ALA A 470 -0.62 2.77 -43.03
N GLY A 471 -1.81 2.67 -42.43
CA GLY A 471 -3.05 2.40 -43.16
C GLY A 471 -3.07 1.07 -43.91
N GLY A 472 -2.19 0.11 -43.57
CA GLY A 472 -1.99 -1.12 -44.28
C GLY A 472 -2.03 -2.40 -43.42
N GLU A 473 -1.63 -3.52 -43.99
CA GLU A 473 -1.51 -4.76 -43.28
C GLU A 473 -0.16 -5.45 -43.55
N ALA A 474 0.21 -6.36 -42.66
CA ALA A 474 1.37 -7.23 -42.80
C ALA A 474 1.04 -8.64 -42.25
N GLN A 475 1.76 -9.64 -42.75
CA GLN A 475 1.55 -11.02 -42.35
C GLN A 475 2.86 -11.65 -41.86
N LEU A 476 2.72 -12.41 -40.78
CA LEU A 476 3.70 -13.39 -40.32
C LEU A 476 3.16 -14.77 -40.54
N GLN A 477 3.91 -15.61 -41.23
CA GLN A 477 3.62 -17.04 -41.30
C GLN A 477 4.81 -17.82 -40.79
N TYR A 478 4.58 -18.77 -39.90
CA TYR A 478 5.62 -19.65 -39.38
C TYR A 478 5.13 -21.09 -39.35
N THR A 479 6.09 -22.04 -39.37
CA THR A 479 5.84 -23.46 -39.21
C THR A 479 6.69 -23.98 -38.06
N VAL A 480 6.05 -24.65 -37.10
CA VAL A 480 6.67 -25.28 -35.95
C VAL A 480 6.50 -26.79 -36.05
N ARG A 481 7.54 -27.52 -35.68
CA ARG A 481 7.54 -28.97 -35.56
C ARG A 481 7.76 -29.38 -34.13
N TYR A 482 6.96 -30.32 -33.65
CA TYR A 482 7.11 -30.95 -32.34
C TYR A 482 7.51 -32.40 -32.54
N ARG A 483 8.46 -32.90 -31.73
CA ARG A 483 8.92 -34.30 -31.77
C ARG A 483 8.92 -34.86 -30.37
N TRP A 484 8.67 -36.17 -30.26
CA TRP A 484 8.73 -36.86 -28.96
C TRP A 484 9.39 -38.24 -29.08
N ALA A 485 10.03 -38.67 -28.00
CA ALA A 485 10.77 -39.93 -27.94
C ALA A 485 9.83 -41.14 -27.91
N PRO A 486 10.33 -42.37 -28.29
CA PRO A 486 9.53 -43.61 -28.35
C PRO A 486 8.85 -43.98 -27.03
N ASP A 487 9.43 -43.64 -25.88
CA ASP A 487 8.93 -43.95 -24.56
C ASP A 487 7.91 -42.92 -24.03
N VAL A 488 7.68 -41.83 -24.75
CA VAL A 488 6.68 -40.82 -24.39
C VAL A 488 5.29 -41.27 -24.90
N PRO A 489 4.31 -41.43 -23.98
CA PRO A 489 2.94 -41.80 -24.39
C PRO A 489 2.27 -40.64 -25.13
N THR A 490 1.35 -40.97 -26.03
CA THR A 490 0.47 -40.01 -26.72
C THR A 490 -0.96 -40.53 -26.65
N ASN A 491 -1.89 -39.67 -26.29
CA ASN A 491 -3.33 -40.01 -26.34
C ASN A 491 -3.92 -39.79 -27.72
#